data_6df9af9dd0a370580dc6e73b57045e51
#
_entry.id   6df9af9dd0a370580dc6e73b57045e51
#
_cell.length_a   1.000
_cell.length_b   1.000
_cell.length_c   1.000
_cell.angle_alpha   90.00
_cell.angle_beta   90.00
_cell.angle_gamma   90.00
#
_symmetry.space_group_name_H-M   'P 1'
#
loop_
_entity.id
_entity.type
_entity.pdbx_description
1 polymer ?
#
loop_
_entity_poly.entity_id
_entity_poly.type
_entity_poly.pdbx_seq_one_letter_code
_entity_poly.pdbx_strand_id
1 'polypeptide(L)'
;MRWLHTVTALMKREAVLLNLGRGPIINDADLARALRENIIAAAALDVVETEPIAKDNPLLDITDSNKLIITPHIAWATYEARSRLMDIVYENIRAFVNGEEKNVVV
;
A
#
# COMPACT_ATOMS: atom_id res chain seq x y z
N MET A 1 -1.33 10.91 -8.33
CA MET A 1 0.09 11.10 -8.54
C MET A 1 0.71 9.74 -8.80
N ARG A 2 1.13 9.47 -10.04
CA ARG A 2 1.64 8.16 -10.47
C ARG A 2 3.17 8.20 -10.50
N TRP A 3 3.81 7.66 -9.49
CA TRP A 3 5.27 7.80 -9.30
C TRP A 3 6.12 6.67 -9.89
N LEU A 4 5.53 5.59 -10.40
CA LEU A 4 6.28 4.34 -10.52
C LEU A 4 7.22 4.20 -11.71
N HIS A 5 6.94 4.82 -12.88
CA HIS A 5 7.86 4.72 -14.02
C HIS A 5 9.26 5.29 -13.74
N THR A 6 9.31 6.36 -12.94
CA THR A 6 10.57 7.03 -12.63
C THR A 6 11.23 6.46 -11.38
N VAL A 7 10.43 6.04 -10.40
CA VAL A 7 10.94 5.62 -9.07
C VAL A 7 11.55 4.22 -9.12
N THR A 8 10.91 3.25 -9.79
CA THR A 8 11.48 1.89 -9.87
C THR A 8 12.80 1.84 -10.61
N ALA A 9 12.98 2.70 -11.63
CA ALA A 9 14.26 2.79 -12.35
C ALA A 9 15.41 3.34 -11.49
N LEU A 10 15.10 4.02 -10.39
CA LEU A 10 16.07 4.55 -9.43
C LEU A 10 16.32 3.63 -8.24
N MET A 11 15.52 2.56 -8.10
CA MET A 11 15.68 1.59 -7.02
C MET A 11 16.78 0.59 -7.32
N LYS A 12 17.35 0.01 -6.25
CA LYS A 12 18.28 -1.11 -6.39
C LYS A 12 17.54 -2.34 -6.93
N ARG A 13 18.22 -3.18 -7.71
CA ARG A 13 17.63 -4.41 -8.25
C ARG A 13 17.18 -5.40 -7.16
N GLU A 14 17.82 -5.37 -6.01
CA GLU A 14 17.47 -6.18 -4.83
C GLU A 14 16.38 -5.57 -3.97
N ALA A 15 15.84 -4.40 -4.34
CA ALA A 15 14.82 -3.72 -3.56
C ALA A 15 13.50 -4.51 -3.52
N VAL A 16 12.86 -4.49 -2.36
CA VAL A 16 11.50 -4.99 -2.14
C VAL A 16 10.58 -3.79 -1.93
N LEU A 17 9.54 -3.68 -2.76
CA LEU A 17 8.54 -2.62 -2.65
C LEU A 17 7.38 -3.07 -1.75
N LEU A 18 7.04 -2.25 -0.76
CA LEU A 18 5.90 -2.50 0.13
C LEU A 18 4.86 -1.38 -0.02
N ASN A 19 3.60 -1.75 -0.22
CA ASN A 19 2.49 -0.79 -0.18
C ASN A 19 1.39 -1.28 0.77
N LEU A 20 1.31 -0.62 1.93
CA LEU A 20 0.30 -0.84 2.96
C LEU A 20 -0.61 0.39 3.13
N GLY A 21 -0.49 1.36 2.25
CA GLY A 21 -1.20 2.64 2.32
C GLY A 21 -2.45 2.67 1.45
N ARG A 22 -2.28 2.99 0.17
CA ARG A 22 -3.38 3.06 -0.81
C ARG A 22 -2.93 2.55 -2.17
N GLY A 23 -3.81 1.79 -2.83
CA GLY A 23 -3.55 1.19 -4.14
C GLY A 23 -3.13 2.20 -5.21
N PRO A 24 -3.87 3.30 -5.42
CA PRO A 24 -3.55 4.28 -6.47
C PRO A 24 -2.20 5.02 -6.35
N ILE A 25 -1.45 4.82 -5.26
CA ILE A 25 -0.07 5.32 -5.14
C ILE A 25 0.84 4.62 -6.16
N ILE A 26 0.53 3.36 -6.49
CA ILE A 26 1.29 2.53 -7.41
C ILE A 26 0.43 2.24 -8.64
N ASN A 27 1.01 2.28 -9.84
CA ASN A 27 0.37 1.76 -11.03
C ASN A 27 0.63 0.25 -11.13
N ASP A 28 -0.42 -0.56 -11.08
CA ASP A 28 -0.32 -2.03 -11.04
C ASP A 28 0.35 -2.60 -12.31
N ALA A 29 0.11 -2.01 -13.48
CA ALA A 29 0.72 -2.45 -14.75
C ALA A 29 2.23 -2.18 -14.78
N ASP A 30 2.64 -1.02 -14.28
CA ASP A 30 4.06 -0.65 -14.21
C ASP A 30 4.80 -1.51 -13.20
N LEU A 31 4.19 -1.81 -12.06
CA LEU A 31 4.75 -2.72 -11.08
C LEU A 31 4.88 -4.14 -11.64
N ALA A 32 3.84 -4.65 -12.30
CA ALA A 32 3.87 -5.97 -12.93
C ALA A 32 5.02 -6.07 -13.96
N ARG A 33 5.22 -5.02 -14.75
CA ARG A 33 6.36 -4.95 -15.69
C ARG A 33 7.70 -4.94 -14.94
N ALA A 34 7.85 -4.11 -13.92
CA ALA A 34 9.09 -4.00 -13.15
C ALA A 34 9.49 -5.34 -12.51
N LEU A 35 8.52 -6.12 -12.04
CA LEU A 35 8.76 -7.46 -11.47
C LEU A 35 9.12 -8.48 -12.55
N ARG A 36 8.44 -8.46 -13.72
CA ARG A 36 8.75 -9.36 -14.85
C ARG A 36 10.13 -9.12 -15.42
N GLU A 37 10.51 -7.86 -15.56
CA GLU A 37 11.82 -7.44 -16.11
C GLU A 37 12.96 -7.44 -15.09
N ASN A 38 12.69 -7.86 -13.83
CA ASN A 38 13.64 -7.86 -12.72
C ASN A 38 14.29 -6.49 -12.48
N ILE A 39 13.53 -5.40 -12.65
CA ILE A 39 13.97 -4.04 -12.32
C ILE A 39 14.05 -3.89 -10.80
N ILE A 40 13.13 -4.51 -10.07
CA ILE A 40 13.18 -4.71 -8.62
C ILE A 40 13.02 -6.20 -8.29
N ALA A 41 13.45 -6.61 -7.10
CA ALA A 41 13.43 -8.02 -6.73
C ALA A 41 12.03 -8.54 -6.44
N ALA A 42 11.24 -7.81 -5.66
CA ALA A 42 9.92 -8.27 -5.19
C ALA A 42 9.03 -7.11 -4.78
N ALA A 43 7.75 -7.41 -4.59
CA ALA A 43 6.78 -6.51 -3.97
C ALA A 43 5.85 -7.26 -3.01
N ALA A 44 5.37 -6.56 -1.98
CA ALA A 44 4.29 -7.03 -1.12
C ALA A 44 3.25 -5.91 -0.98
N LEU A 45 2.02 -6.22 -1.35
CA LEU A 45 0.93 -5.25 -1.45
C LEU A 45 -0.21 -5.68 -0.54
N ASP A 46 -0.66 -4.79 0.33
CA ASP A 46 -1.94 -4.97 1.05
C ASP A 46 -3.08 -4.24 0.34
N VAL A 47 -2.75 -3.41 -0.65
CA VAL A 47 -3.69 -2.59 -1.42
C VAL A 47 -3.32 -2.60 -2.91
N VAL A 48 -4.32 -2.52 -3.79
CA VAL A 48 -4.19 -2.46 -5.25
C VAL A 48 -5.04 -1.32 -5.83
N GLU A 49 -4.79 -0.93 -7.10
CA GLU A 49 -5.48 0.22 -7.72
C GLU A 49 -7.01 0.12 -7.62
N THR A 50 -7.55 -1.08 -7.82
CA THR A 50 -9.00 -1.35 -7.72
C THR A 50 -9.24 -2.52 -6.77
N GLU A 51 -10.05 -2.31 -5.75
CA GLU A 51 -10.40 -3.31 -4.75
C GLU A 51 -11.90 -3.63 -4.79
N PRO A 52 -12.27 -4.92 -4.89
CA PRO A 52 -11.42 -6.11 -5.05
C PRO A 52 -10.60 -6.08 -6.35
N ILE A 53 -9.44 -6.78 -6.35
CA ILE A 53 -8.56 -6.83 -7.52
C ILE A 53 -9.32 -7.28 -8.78
N ALA A 54 -9.17 -6.52 -9.87
CA ALA A 54 -9.82 -6.83 -11.13
C ALA A 54 -9.25 -8.12 -11.75
N LYS A 55 -10.12 -8.92 -12.41
CA LYS A 55 -9.73 -10.22 -12.99
C LYS A 55 -8.66 -10.11 -14.08
N ASP A 56 -8.58 -8.97 -14.73
CA ASP A 56 -7.62 -8.64 -15.79
C ASP A 56 -6.41 -7.86 -15.28
N ASN A 57 -6.26 -7.73 -13.96
CA ASN A 57 -5.12 -7.03 -13.37
C ASN A 57 -3.81 -7.76 -13.69
N PRO A 58 -2.82 -7.08 -14.30
CA PRO A 58 -1.58 -7.72 -14.76
C PRO A 58 -0.70 -8.27 -13.62
N LEU A 59 -0.95 -7.89 -12.37
CA LEU A 59 -0.28 -8.47 -11.20
C LEU A 59 -0.67 -9.94 -10.99
N LEU A 60 -1.87 -10.36 -11.44
CA LEU A 60 -2.33 -11.75 -11.30
C LEU A 60 -1.55 -12.74 -12.19
N ASP A 61 -0.84 -12.25 -13.20
CA ASP A 61 0.03 -13.09 -14.04
C ASP A 61 1.36 -13.45 -13.33
N ILE A 62 1.67 -12.80 -12.21
CA ILE A 62 2.88 -13.06 -11.44
C ILE A 62 2.55 -14.10 -10.37
N THR A 63 2.81 -15.36 -10.67
CA THR A 63 2.48 -16.50 -9.80
C THR A 63 3.61 -16.90 -8.85
N ASP A 64 4.81 -16.32 -9.02
CA ASP A 64 5.95 -16.57 -8.14
C ASP A 64 5.80 -15.77 -6.83
N SER A 65 5.54 -16.48 -5.74
CA SER A 65 5.40 -15.89 -4.40
C SER A 65 6.69 -15.26 -3.84
N ASN A 66 7.85 -15.58 -4.43
CA ASN A 66 9.09 -14.88 -4.08
C ASN A 66 9.16 -13.48 -4.71
N LYS A 67 8.35 -13.21 -5.74
CA LYS A 67 8.29 -11.92 -6.42
C LYS A 67 7.14 -11.06 -5.98
N LEU A 68 5.97 -11.65 -5.70
CA LEU A 68 4.77 -10.89 -5.37
C LEU A 68 3.91 -11.60 -4.33
N ILE A 69 3.56 -10.84 -3.29
CA ILE A 69 2.56 -11.22 -2.30
C ILE A 69 1.50 -10.12 -2.27
N ILE A 70 0.22 -10.51 -2.33
CA ILE A 70 -0.93 -9.61 -2.19
C ILE A 70 -1.80 -10.11 -1.05
N THR A 71 -2.12 -9.21 -0.11
CA THR A 71 -3.07 -9.47 0.97
C THR A 71 -4.30 -8.57 0.80
N PRO A 72 -5.49 -8.98 1.31
CA PRO A 72 -6.76 -8.33 0.97
C PRO A 72 -7.08 -7.12 1.87
N HIS A 73 -6.20 -6.14 1.93
CA HIS A 73 -6.37 -4.88 2.69
C HIS A 73 -6.66 -5.13 4.18
N ILE A 74 -5.80 -5.92 4.82
CA ILE A 74 -5.94 -6.37 6.22
C ILE A 74 -4.78 -5.97 7.13
N ALA A 75 -3.84 -5.17 6.67
CA ALA A 75 -2.69 -4.74 7.48
C ALA A 75 -3.09 -3.94 8.73
N TRP A 76 -4.27 -3.33 8.71
CA TRP A 76 -4.87 -2.60 9.84
C TRP A 76 -5.57 -3.52 10.87
N ALA A 77 -5.77 -4.81 10.57
CA ALA A 77 -6.74 -5.67 11.27
C ALA A 77 -6.20 -6.32 12.55
N THR A 78 -4.93 -6.12 12.90
CA THR A 78 -4.40 -6.65 14.17
C THR A 78 -5.07 -5.98 15.36
N TYR A 79 -5.13 -6.70 16.49
CA TYR A 79 -5.71 -6.17 17.73
C TYR A 79 -5.05 -4.86 18.14
N GLU A 80 -3.71 -4.82 18.11
CA GLU A 80 -2.92 -3.65 18.53
C GLU A 80 -3.14 -2.44 17.62
N ALA A 81 -3.22 -2.65 16.30
CA ALA A 81 -3.46 -1.58 15.34
C ALA A 81 -4.87 -0.99 15.54
N ARG A 82 -5.87 -1.84 15.71
CA ARG A 82 -7.26 -1.43 15.94
C ARG A 82 -7.42 -0.71 17.29
N SER A 83 -6.83 -1.23 18.34
CA SER A 83 -6.87 -0.61 19.67
C SER A 83 -6.26 0.80 19.62
N ARG A 84 -5.06 0.92 19.02
CA ARG A 84 -4.39 2.22 18.84
C ARG A 84 -5.22 3.21 18.01
N LEU A 85 -5.87 2.72 16.96
CA LEU A 85 -6.75 3.57 16.14
C LEU A 85 -7.91 4.12 16.96
N MET A 86 -8.55 3.30 17.78
CA MET A 86 -9.66 3.73 18.65
C MET A 86 -9.22 4.77 19.69
N ASP A 87 -8.02 4.61 20.25
CA ASP A 87 -7.45 5.61 21.17
C ASP A 87 -7.23 6.95 20.45
N ILE A 88 -6.70 6.93 19.23
CA ILE A 88 -6.50 8.14 18.41
C ILE A 88 -7.84 8.81 18.09
N VAL A 89 -8.86 8.04 17.70
CA VAL A 89 -10.21 8.56 17.42
C VAL A 89 -10.81 9.23 18.65
N TYR A 90 -10.73 8.57 19.81
CA TYR A 90 -11.17 9.15 21.07
C TYR A 90 -10.49 10.47 21.41
N GLU A 91 -9.16 10.51 21.31
CA GLU A 91 -8.39 11.72 21.57
C GLU A 91 -8.70 12.86 20.59
N ASN A 92 -8.95 12.57 19.32
CA ASN A 92 -9.35 13.57 18.34
C ASN A 92 -10.73 14.16 18.66
N ILE A 93 -11.68 13.33 19.05
CA ILE A 93 -13.03 13.79 19.46
C ILE A 93 -12.92 14.65 20.73
N ARG A 94 -12.13 14.21 21.72
CA ARG A 94 -11.92 14.96 22.95
C ARG A 94 -11.31 16.34 22.68
N ALA A 95 -10.28 16.40 21.84
CA ALA A 95 -9.64 17.66 21.46
C ALA A 95 -10.63 18.60 20.75
N PHE A 96 -11.40 18.06 19.79
CA PHE A 96 -12.45 18.83 19.09
C PHE A 96 -13.48 19.44 20.04
N VAL A 97 -13.99 18.66 21.00
CA VAL A 97 -14.96 19.13 21.99
C VAL A 97 -14.37 20.22 22.89
N ASN A 98 -13.09 20.16 23.17
CA ASN A 98 -12.37 21.16 23.97
C ASN A 98 -11.92 22.40 23.17
N GLY A 99 -12.17 22.45 21.86
CA GLY A 99 -11.70 23.52 20.98
C GLY A 99 -10.21 23.49 20.69
N GLU A 100 -9.58 22.33 20.86
CA GLU A 100 -8.15 22.10 20.58
C GLU A 100 -7.97 21.54 19.18
N GLU A 101 -6.95 22.01 18.45
CA GLU A 101 -6.57 21.42 17.16
C GLU A 101 -5.68 20.21 17.37
N LYS A 102 -6.11 19.03 16.84
CA LYS A 102 -5.33 17.80 16.88
C LYS A 102 -5.54 16.99 15.60
N ASN A 103 -4.46 16.65 14.92
CA ASN A 103 -4.49 15.85 13.68
C ASN A 103 -5.42 16.44 12.59
N VAL A 104 -5.52 17.76 12.51
CA VAL A 104 -6.33 18.45 11.50
C VAL A 104 -5.71 18.24 10.11
N VAL A 105 -6.54 17.84 9.15
CA VAL A 105 -6.16 17.68 7.74
C VAL A 105 -6.76 18.84 6.97
N VAL A 106 -5.94 19.59 6.27
CA VAL A 106 -6.32 20.73 5.42
C VAL A 106 -5.95 20.46 3.97
#